data_5d9d48afe5d40cf54c41b54cf6206755
#
_entry.id   5d9d48afe5d40cf54c41b54cf6206755
#
_cell.length_a   1.000
_cell.length_b   1.000
_cell.length_c   1.000
_cell.angle_alpha   90.00
_cell.angle_beta   90.00
_cell.angle_gamma   90.00
#
_symmetry.space_group_name_H-M   'P 1'
#
loop_
_entity.id
_entity.type
_entity.pdbx_description
1 polymer ?
#
loop_
_entity_poly.entity_id
_entity_poly.type
_entity_poly.pdbx_seq_one_letter_code
_entity_poly.pdbx_strand_id
1 'polypeptide(L)'
;MTTIAVTGHLDLTDGTVPLVRAALDTLLRPYAVDGRLVGVSCVAKGADTLFAEAVLALGGRLVVVTPSRDYRRNTVEAEHGASYDRLVEAAAEVVALPYETAGRQAYEAANAVLVERADRLVAVWDGVPPTGNGGGTADAVLDARAAGVPVDVVWPDGAARRG
;
A
#
# COMPACT_ATOMS: atom_id res chain seq x y z
N MET A 1 -0.27 13.87 -14.37
CA MET A 1 0.20 12.80 -13.48
C MET A 1 -0.96 12.18 -12.75
N THR A 2 -0.88 10.89 -12.47
CA THR A 2 -1.91 10.18 -11.71
C THR A 2 -1.25 9.61 -10.46
N THR A 3 -1.80 9.95 -9.30
CA THR A 3 -1.34 9.43 -8.01
C THR A 3 -2.25 8.30 -7.57
N ILE A 4 -1.68 7.12 -7.38
CA ILE A 4 -2.40 5.93 -6.95
C ILE A 4 -1.81 5.49 -5.61
N ALA A 5 -2.65 5.40 -4.58
CA ALA A 5 -2.26 4.87 -3.29
C ALA A 5 -2.66 3.40 -3.18
N VAL A 6 -2.04 2.68 -2.27
CA VAL A 6 -2.34 1.27 -2.02
C VAL A 6 -2.69 1.04 -0.57
N THR A 7 -3.60 0.12 -0.36
CA THR A 7 -3.83 -0.56 0.90
C THR A 7 -3.96 -2.05 0.61
N GLY A 8 -3.70 -2.91 1.58
CA GLY A 8 -3.84 -4.33 1.33
C GLY A 8 -3.34 -5.22 2.46
N HIS A 9 -3.64 -6.50 2.33
CA HIS A 9 -3.30 -7.50 3.32
C HIS A 9 -1.80 -7.77 3.39
N LEU A 10 -1.31 -7.98 4.61
CA LEU A 10 0.08 -8.33 4.90
C LEU A 10 0.35 -9.81 4.70
N ASP A 11 -0.67 -10.63 4.89
CA ASP A 11 -0.60 -12.07 5.07
C ASP A 11 -1.04 -12.86 3.84
N LEU A 12 -0.56 -12.45 2.67
CA LEU A 12 -0.84 -13.16 1.42
C LEU A 12 -0.12 -14.50 1.40
N THR A 13 -0.79 -15.55 0.87
CA THR A 13 -0.13 -16.84 0.68
C THR A 13 0.93 -16.73 -0.42
N ASP A 14 1.89 -17.67 -0.42
CA ASP A 14 2.96 -17.70 -1.42
C ASP A 14 2.40 -17.81 -2.84
N GLY A 15 1.32 -18.60 -3.02
CA GLY A 15 0.66 -18.74 -4.32
C GLY A 15 -0.11 -17.48 -4.74
N THR A 16 -0.49 -16.64 -3.81
CA THR A 16 -1.22 -15.39 -4.09
C THR A 16 -0.28 -14.28 -4.59
N VAL A 17 0.96 -14.26 -4.13
CA VAL A 17 1.92 -13.21 -4.49
C VAL A 17 2.06 -13.02 -6.01
N PRO A 18 2.32 -14.05 -6.82
CA PRO A 18 2.43 -13.87 -8.27
C PRO A 18 1.11 -13.44 -8.91
N LEU A 19 -0.04 -13.86 -8.38
CA LEU A 19 -1.35 -13.44 -8.89
C LEU A 19 -1.58 -11.94 -8.68
N VAL A 20 -1.27 -11.45 -7.49
CA VAL A 20 -1.40 -10.04 -7.16
C VAL A 20 -0.38 -9.21 -7.96
N ARG A 21 0.84 -9.68 -8.07
CA ARG A 21 1.89 -9.00 -8.84
C ARG A 21 1.46 -8.80 -10.29
N ALA A 22 0.92 -9.83 -10.92
CA ALA A 22 0.43 -9.75 -12.30
C ALA A 22 -0.76 -8.79 -12.43
N ALA A 23 -1.70 -8.85 -11.49
CA ALA A 23 -2.87 -7.96 -11.49
C ALA A 23 -2.48 -6.50 -11.31
N LEU A 24 -1.52 -6.21 -10.43
CA LEU A 24 -1.02 -4.85 -10.21
C LEU A 24 -0.31 -4.31 -11.45
N ASP A 25 0.52 -5.13 -12.12
CA ASP A 25 1.18 -4.72 -13.35
C ASP A 25 0.16 -4.32 -14.41
N THR A 26 -0.84 -5.16 -14.63
CA THR A 26 -1.90 -4.89 -15.61
C THR A 26 -2.69 -3.62 -15.27
N LEU A 27 -3.03 -3.43 -13.99
CA LEU A 27 -3.82 -2.29 -13.55
C LEU A 27 -3.05 -0.98 -13.66
N LEU A 28 -1.77 -0.99 -13.27
CA LEU A 28 -0.96 0.22 -13.19
C LEU A 28 -0.37 0.66 -14.54
N ARG A 29 -0.17 -0.28 -15.47
CA ARG A 29 0.50 -0.01 -16.73
C ARG A 29 -0.08 1.15 -17.54
N PRO A 30 -1.41 1.31 -17.69
CA PRO A 30 -1.97 2.44 -18.43
C PRO A 30 -1.63 3.81 -17.82
N TYR A 31 -1.43 3.88 -16.51
CA TYR A 31 -1.08 5.12 -15.82
C TYR A 31 0.41 5.44 -15.87
N ALA A 32 1.23 4.48 -16.24
CA ALA A 32 2.69 4.62 -16.21
C ALA A 32 3.26 5.22 -17.51
N VAL A 33 2.42 5.51 -18.48
CA VAL A 33 2.85 6.07 -19.76
C VAL A 33 3.57 7.40 -19.53
N ASP A 34 4.74 7.57 -20.14
CA ASP A 34 5.55 8.78 -20.04
C ASP A 34 5.96 9.16 -18.62
N GLY A 35 6.11 8.16 -17.73
CA GLY A 35 6.53 8.39 -16.34
C GLY A 35 5.51 9.14 -15.50
N ARG A 36 4.25 9.08 -15.86
CA ARG A 36 3.18 9.87 -15.20
C ARG A 36 2.59 9.21 -13.94
N LEU A 37 3.02 8.02 -13.61
CA LEU A 37 2.53 7.30 -12.43
C LEU A 37 3.27 7.75 -11.17
N VAL A 38 2.51 8.12 -10.15
CA VAL A 38 3.02 8.30 -8.79
C VAL A 38 2.31 7.28 -7.90
N GLY A 39 3.06 6.43 -7.23
CA GLY A 39 2.52 5.45 -6.29
C GLY A 39 2.80 5.85 -4.86
N VAL A 40 1.82 5.70 -3.97
CA VAL A 40 1.96 6.00 -2.54
C VAL A 40 1.73 4.74 -1.74
N SER A 41 2.70 4.38 -0.89
CA SER A 41 2.68 3.13 -0.12
C SER A 41 3.32 3.31 1.25
N CYS A 42 2.79 2.60 2.26
CA CYS A 42 3.44 2.51 3.57
C CYS A 42 4.53 1.43 3.58
N VAL A 43 4.72 0.73 2.50
CA VAL A 43 5.76 -0.30 2.28
C VAL A 43 5.73 -1.40 3.36
N ALA A 44 4.53 -1.72 3.86
CA ALA A 44 4.35 -2.87 4.71
C ALA A 44 4.60 -4.15 3.90
N LYS A 45 4.80 -5.24 4.60
CA LYS A 45 4.92 -6.58 4.01
C LYS A 45 3.66 -6.88 3.18
N GLY A 46 3.79 -7.70 2.15
CA GLY A 46 2.67 -8.14 1.32
C GLY A 46 2.27 -7.11 0.27
N ALA A 47 1.00 -6.75 0.22
CA ALA A 47 0.42 -5.93 -0.84
C ALA A 47 1.15 -4.59 -1.07
N ASP A 48 1.47 -3.89 0.00
CA ASP A 48 2.15 -2.59 -0.07
C ASP A 48 3.49 -2.68 -0.79
N THR A 49 4.26 -3.72 -0.48
CA THR A 49 5.57 -3.97 -1.09
C THR A 49 5.43 -4.36 -2.55
N LEU A 50 4.49 -5.25 -2.87
CA LEU A 50 4.25 -5.66 -4.26
C LEU A 50 3.85 -4.48 -5.13
N PHE A 51 3.01 -3.60 -4.60
CA PHE A 51 2.60 -2.37 -5.29
C PHE A 51 3.80 -1.45 -5.52
N ALA A 52 4.60 -1.19 -4.49
CA ALA A 52 5.76 -0.32 -4.59
C ALA A 52 6.75 -0.83 -5.65
N GLU A 53 7.00 -2.14 -5.64
CA GLU A 53 7.87 -2.77 -6.64
C GLU A 53 7.31 -2.62 -8.06
N ALA A 54 6.00 -2.79 -8.22
CA ALA A 54 5.34 -2.63 -9.52
C ALA A 54 5.45 -1.19 -10.05
N VAL A 55 5.24 -0.21 -9.18
CA VAL A 55 5.38 1.22 -9.52
C VAL A 55 6.78 1.50 -10.05
N LEU A 56 7.80 1.07 -9.32
CA LEU A 56 9.20 1.30 -9.72
C LEU A 56 9.55 0.55 -11.01
N ALA A 57 9.08 -0.69 -11.17
CA ALA A 57 9.32 -1.49 -12.38
C ALA A 57 8.73 -0.84 -13.63
N LEU A 58 7.64 -0.12 -13.48
CA LEU A 58 6.98 0.60 -14.58
C LEU A 58 7.53 2.01 -14.80
N GLY A 59 8.58 2.39 -14.09
CA GLY A 59 9.19 3.70 -14.22
C GLY A 59 8.45 4.81 -13.51
N GLY A 60 7.53 4.47 -12.61
CA GLY A 60 6.79 5.44 -11.80
C GLY A 60 7.62 5.99 -10.64
N ARG A 61 7.10 7.02 -9.99
CA ARG A 61 7.70 7.61 -8.80
C ARG A 61 7.04 7.04 -7.55
N LEU A 62 7.83 6.68 -6.56
CA LEU A 62 7.32 6.11 -5.32
C LEU A 62 7.37 7.16 -4.20
N VAL A 63 6.25 7.31 -3.51
CA VAL A 63 6.13 8.07 -2.28
C VAL A 63 5.89 7.08 -1.13
N VAL A 64 6.76 7.09 -0.14
CA VAL A 64 6.64 6.20 1.03
C VAL A 64 6.06 7.00 2.20
N VAL A 65 5.05 6.45 2.86
CA VAL A 65 4.47 7.02 4.08
C VAL A 65 4.83 6.12 5.26
N THR A 66 5.57 6.66 6.22
CA THR A 66 5.89 5.91 7.44
C THR A 66 4.98 6.37 8.57
N PRO A 67 4.14 5.46 9.13
CA PRO A 67 3.13 5.85 10.13
C PRO A 67 3.71 6.37 11.44
N SER A 68 4.89 5.89 11.84
CA SER A 68 5.53 6.27 13.10
C SER A 68 7.04 6.20 13.00
N ARG A 69 7.72 6.81 13.98
CA ARG A 69 9.18 6.81 14.05
C ARG A 69 9.76 5.41 14.29
N ASP A 70 9.02 4.57 15.02
CA ASP A 70 9.45 3.21 15.32
C ASP A 70 8.97 2.16 14.31
N TYR A 71 8.32 2.60 13.22
CA TYR A 71 7.69 1.69 12.24
C TYR A 71 8.68 0.66 11.70
N ARG A 72 9.85 1.10 11.28
CA ARG A 72 10.89 0.21 10.75
C ARG A 72 11.33 -0.82 11.79
N ARG A 73 11.53 -0.39 13.03
CA ARG A 73 12.07 -1.24 14.09
C ARG A 73 11.04 -2.22 14.65
N ASN A 74 9.80 -1.76 14.87
CA ASN A 74 8.80 -2.53 15.61
C ASN A 74 7.75 -3.21 14.70
N THR A 75 7.55 -2.74 13.48
CA THR A 75 6.52 -3.26 12.59
C THR A 75 7.10 -4.03 11.41
N VAL A 76 8.26 -3.63 10.91
CA VAL A 76 8.91 -4.29 9.78
C VAL A 76 9.68 -5.51 10.32
N GLU A 77 9.25 -6.70 9.91
CA GLU A 77 9.93 -7.95 10.28
C GLU A 77 11.34 -8.01 9.69
N ALA A 78 12.25 -8.73 10.36
CA ALA A 78 13.64 -8.86 9.92
C ALA A 78 13.76 -9.37 8.48
N GLU A 79 12.91 -10.33 8.10
CA GLU A 79 12.89 -10.90 6.74
C GLU A 79 12.52 -9.87 5.67
N HIS A 80 11.71 -8.89 6.06
CA HIS A 80 11.24 -7.84 5.16
C HIS A 80 12.16 -6.62 5.17
N GLY A 81 13.04 -6.49 6.16
CA GLY A 81 13.85 -5.29 6.40
C GLY A 81 14.66 -4.84 5.19
N ALA A 82 15.32 -5.76 4.51
CA ALA A 82 16.14 -5.44 3.33
C ALA A 82 15.28 -4.88 2.18
N SER A 83 14.11 -5.46 1.95
CA SER A 83 13.17 -4.96 0.93
C SER A 83 12.64 -3.59 1.30
N TYR A 84 12.27 -3.41 2.57
CA TYR A 84 11.81 -2.13 3.09
C TYR A 84 12.85 -1.02 2.86
N ASP A 85 14.09 -1.27 3.28
CA ASP A 85 15.17 -0.29 3.15
C ASP A 85 15.44 0.07 1.69
N ARG A 86 15.44 -0.93 0.80
CA ARG A 86 15.65 -0.72 -0.64
C ARG A 86 14.55 0.16 -1.24
N LEU A 87 13.30 -0.06 -0.87
CA LEU A 87 12.17 0.72 -1.38
C LEU A 87 12.18 2.14 -0.85
N VAL A 88 12.51 2.33 0.43
CA VAL A 88 12.63 3.66 1.02
C VAL A 88 13.77 4.44 0.34
N GLU A 89 14.89 3.79 0.06
CA GLU A 89 16.01 4.41 -0.64
C GLU A 89 15.65 4.81 -2.07
N ALA A 90 14.83 4.00 -2.75
CA ALA A 90 14.39 4.28 -4.12
C ALA A 90 13.24 5.32 -4.19
N ALA A 91 12.65 5.69 -3.08
CA ALA A 91 11.52 6.61 -3.05
C ALA A 91 11.93 8.02 -3.47
N ALA A 92 11.04 8.67 -4.22
CA ALA A 92 11.21 10.09 -4.58
C ALA A 92 10.88 11.01 -3.40
N GLU A 93 10.01 10.54 -2.49
CA GLU A 93 9.61 11.30 -1.31
C GLU A 93 9.30 10.31 -0.18
N VAL A 94 9.65 10.68 1.05
CA VAL A 94 9.26 9.95 2.26
C VAL A 94 8.47 10.91 3.16
N VAL A 95 7.21 10.56 3.44
CA VAL A 95 6.37 11.31 4.36
C VAL A 95 6.40 10.61 5.71
N ALA A 96 7.15 11.16 6.65
CA ALA A 96 7.26 10.60 8.00
C ALA A 96 6.27 11.28 8.93
N LEU A 97 5.31 10.51 9.46
CA LEU A 97 4.33 11.04 10.40
C LEU A 97 4.95 11.21 11.80
N PRO A 98 4.47 12.18 12.58
CA PRO A 98 5.15 12.56 13.84
C PRO A 98 4.86 11.66 15.04
N TYR A 99 4.20 10.53 14.84
CA TYR A 99 3.90 9.59 15.93
C TYR A 99 5.16 8.83 16.33
N GLU A 100 5.37 8.66 17.62
CA GLU A 100 6.52 7.91 18.13
C GLU A 100 6.33 6.41 17.96
N THR A 101 5.11 5.92 18.17
CA THR A 101 4.78 4.50 18.21
C THR A 101 3.78 4.11 17.14
N ALA A 102 4.02 2.98 16.49
CA ALA A 102 3.05 2.38 15.58
C ALA A 102 1.84 1.88 16.38
N GLY A 103 0.66 2.31 15.99
CA GLY A 103 -0.58 1.93 16.64
C GLY A 103 -1.76 2.48 15.86
N ARG A 104 -2.96 2.29 16.42
CA ARG A 104 -4.21 2.67 15.75
C ARG A 104 -4.19 4.11 15.23
N GLN A 105 -3.80 5.06 16.09
CA GLN A 105 -3.79 6.48 15.72
C GLN A 105 -2.82 6.76 14.56
N ALA A 106 -1.63 6.17 14.61
CA ALA A 106 -0.64 6.33 13.55
C ALA A 106 -1.12 5.72 12.23
N TYR A 107 -1.73 4.54 12.28
CA TYR A 107 -2.26 3.87 11.08
C TYR A 107 -3.46 4.60 10.49
N GLU A 108 -4.36 5.11 11.33
CA GLU A 108 -5.48 5.92 10.85
C GLU A 108 -4.98 7.20 10.17
N ALA A 109 -3.96 7.85 10.73
CA ALA A 109 -3.35 9.03 10.14
C ALA A 109 -2.66 8.71 8.81
N ALA A 110 -1.98 7.56 8.73
CA ALA A 110 -1.37 7.12 7.48
C ALA A 110 -2.42 6.86 6.41
N ASN A 111 -3.53 6.20 6.75
CA ASN A 111 -4.64 5.98 5.83
C ASN A 111 -5.20 7.32 5.32
N ALA A 112 -5.31 8.31 6.20
CA ALA A 112 -5.78 9.65 5.82
C ALA A 112 -4.85 10.30 4.79
N VAL A 113 -3.54 10.16 4.96
CA VAL A 113 -2.55 10.68 3.99
C VAL A 113 -2.68 9.97 2.65
N LEU A 114 -2.84 8.65 2.66
CA LEU A 114 -3.04 7.89 1.43
C LEU A 114 -4.26 8.39 0.65
N VAL A 115 -5.38 8.53 1.32
CA VAL A 115 -6.64 8.97 0.73
C VAL A 115 -6.55 10.40 0.23
N GLU A 116 -5.94 11.29 1.00
CA GLU A 116 -5.80 12.70 0.65
C GLU A 116 -4.96 12.89 -0.61
N ARG A 117 -3.88 12.11 -0.77
CA ARG A 117 -2.99 12.23 -1.92
C ARG A 117 -3.48 11.50 -3.16
N ALA A 118 -4.38 10.54 -3.00
CA ALA A 118 -4.75 9.62 -4.08
C ALA A 118 -5.78 10.19 -5.04
N ASP A 119 -5.52 10.02 -6.34
CA ASP A 119 -6.55 10.12 -7.36
C ASP A 119 -7.37 8.83 -7.42
N ARG A 120 -6.74 7.69 -7.08
CA ARG A 120 -7.36 6.37 -7.00
C ARG A 120 -6.69 5.59 -5.87
N LEU A 121 -7.45 4.70 -5.24
CA LEU A 121 -6.91 3.76 -4.24
C LEU A 121 -6.99 2.33 -4.78
N VAL A 122 -5.87 1.64 -4.77
CA VAL A 122 -5.82 0.20 -5.04
C VAL A 122 -5.92 -0.52 -3.70
N ALA A 123 -6.86 -1.45 -3.59
CA ALA A 123 -7.07 -2.26 -2.39
C ALA A 123 -6.87 -3.74 -2.70
N VAL A 124 -5.78 -4.31 -2.23
CA VAL A 124 -5.54 -5.76 -2.31
C VAL A 124 -6.26 -6.37 -1.10
N TRP A 125 -7.51 -6.74 -1.30
CA TRP A 125 -8.47 -6.95 -0.23
C TRP A 125 -9.46 -8.06 -0.56
N ASP A 126 -9.69 -8.95 0.40
CA ASP A 126 -10.60 -10.09 0.27
C ASP A 126 -12.08 -9.73 0.45
N GLY A 127 -12.38 -8.47 0.71
CA GLY A 127 -13.75 -7.98 0.86
C GLY A 127 -14.31 -8.09 2.28
N VAL A 128 -13.55 -8.61 3.23
CA VAL A 128 -14.01 -8.77 4.62
C VAL A 128 -14.16 -7.38 5.27
N PRO A 129 -15.33 -7.11 5.92
CA PRO A 129 -15.57 -5.83 6.57
C PRO A 129 -14.56 -5.50 7.67
N PRO A 130 -14.49 -4.21 8.10
CA PRO A 130 -13.59 -3.81 9.18
C PRO A 130 -13.88 -4.56 10.49
N THR A 131 -12.82 -4.84 11.25
CA THR A 131 -12.94 -5.51 12.55
C THR A 131 -13.26 -4.56 13.69
N GLY A 132 -13.21 -3.25 13.45
CA GLY A 132 -13.37 -2.22 14.48
C GLY A 132 -12.05 -1.79 15.13
N ASN A 133 -10.92 -2.38 14.74
CA ASN A 133 -9.61 -2.00 15.29
C ASN A 133 -9.03 -0.71 14.71
N GLY A 134 -9.56 -0.28 13.55
CA GLY A 134 -9.09 0.92 12.86
C GLY A 134 -7.76 0.76 12.12
N GLY A 135 -7.53 1.60 11.12
CA GLY A 135 -6.25 1.67 10.40
C GLY A 135 -5.95 0.51 9.46
N GLY A 136 -6.86 -0.44 9.27
CA GLY A 136 -6.67 -1.60 8.40
C GLY A 136 -7.10 -1.35 6.96
N THR A 137 -7.01 -2.42 6.14
CA THR A 137 -7.35 -2.37 4.72
C THR A 137 -8.80 -1.97 4.47
N ALA A 138 -9.74 -2.62 5.15
CA ALA A 138 -11.15 -2.30 4.99
C ALA A 138 -11.47 -0.87 5.44
N ASP A 139 -10.81 -0.39 6.49
CA ASP A 139 -10.97 1.00 6.96
C ASP A 139 -10.51 1.99 5.90
N ALA A 140 -9.38 1.75 5.25
CA ALA A 140 -8.88 2.60 4.17
C ALA A 140 -9.84 2.63 2.99
N VAL A 141 -10.44 1.50 2.64
CA VAL A 141 -11.45 1.42 1.57
C VAL A 141 -12.65 2.29 1.90
N LEU A 142 -13.16 2.19 3.14
CA LEU A 142 -14.29 3.02 3.58
C LEU A 142 -13.95 4.50 3.57
N ASP A 143 -12.76 4.87 4.05
CA ASP A 143 -12.30 6.25 4.07
C ASP A 143 -12.21 6.82 2.65
N ALA A 144 -11.67 6.06 1.71
CA ALA A 144 -11.56 6.47 0.32
C ALA A 144 -12.94 6.68 -0.31
N ARG A 145 -13.86 5.75 -0.11
CA ARG A 145 -15.23 5.86 -0.62
C ARG A 145 -15.95 7.06 -0.05
N ALA A 146 -15.80 7.32 1.24
CA ALA A 146 -16.39 8.49 1.89
C ALA A 146 -15.82 9.80 1.34
N ALA A 147 -14.55 9.81 0.94
CA ALA A 147 -13.89 10.98 0.35
C ALA A 147 -14.13 11.12 -1.16
N GLY A 148 -14.87 10.21 -1.78
CA GLY A 148 -15.12 10.22 -3.22
C GLY A 148 -13.95 9.76 -4.07
N VAL A 149 -12.97 9.07 -3.47
CA VAL A 149 -11.82 8.50 -4.19
C VAL A 149 -12.20 7.14 -4.76
N PRO A 150 -12.06 6.92 -6.08
CA PRO A 150 -12.35 5.61 -6.67
C PRO A 150 -11.45 4.52 -6.08
N VAL A 151 -12.03 3.34 -5.82
CA VAL A 151 -11.31 2.20 -5.28
C VAL A 151 -11.30 1.07 -6.30
N ASP A 152 -10.11 0.58 -6.63
CA ASP A 152 -9.92 -0.60 -7.46
C ASP A 152 -9.56 -1.77 -6.55
N VAL A 153 -10.47 -2.71 -6.39
CA VAL A 153 -10.24 -3.91 -5.57
C VAL A 153 -9.47 -4.94 -6.40
N VAL A 154 -8.35 -5.40 -5.87
CA VAL A 154 -7.52 -6.43 -6.48
C VAL A 154 -7.56 -7.67 -5.59
N TRP A 155 -8.29 -8.68 -6.05
CA TRP A 155 -8.36 -9.99 -5.39
C TRP A 155 -8.58 -11.05 -6.47
N PRO A 156 -7.50 -11.49 -7.16
CA PRO A 156 -7.60 -12.45 -8.26
C PRO A 156 -8.17 -13.79 -7.83
N ASP A 157 -8.75 -14.52 -8.76
CA ASP A 157 -9.21 -15.89 -8.50
C ASP A 157 -8.04 -16.73 -8.01
N GLY A 158 -8.26 -17.47 -6.92
CA GLY A 158 -7.24 -18.28 -6.28
C GLY A 158 -6.45 -17.53 -5.19
N ALA A 159 -6.67 -16.23 -5.03
CA ALA A 159 -6.03 -15.46 -3.97
C ALA A 159 -6.52 -15.91 -2.59
N ALA A 160 -5.61 -15.92 -1.62
CA ALA A 160 -5.92 -16.31 -0.25
C ALA A 160 -4.98 -15.62 0.74
N ARG A 161 -5.46 -15.49 1.96
CA ARG A 161 -4.65 -15.06 3.10
C ARG A 161 -4.16 -16.27 3.87
N ARG A 162 -3.04 -16.10 4.55
CA ARG A 162 -2.54 -17.11 5.50
C ARG A 162 -3.51 -17.16 6.69
N GLY A 163 -3.98 -18.35 7.00
CA GLY A 163 -5.07 -18.60 7.91
C GLY A 163 -4.94 -18.17 9.34
#